data_d738d6b92226521f65e91ee162f10a76
#
_entry.id   d738d6b92226521f65e91ee162f10a76
#
_cell.length_a   1.000
_cell.length_b   1.000
_cell.length_c   1.000
_cell.angle_alpha   90.00
_cell.angle_beta   90.00
_cell.angle_gamma   90.00
#
_symmetry.space_group_name_H-M   'P 1'
#
loop_
_entity.id
_entity.type
_entity.pdbx_description
1 polymer ?
#
loop_
_entity_poly.entity_id
_entity_poly.type
_entity_poly.pdbx_seq_one_letter_code
_entity_poly.pdbx_strand_id
1 'polypeptide(L)' 'YVVRSGDTLSGIARERGVPGGWQNLYRMNKKTIGSNPGLIRPGQRLQLG' A
#
# COMPACT_ATOMS: atom_id res chain seq x y z
N TYR A 1 -2.38 8.36 -2.03
CA TYR A 1 -1.11 7.94 -2.61
C TYR A 1 -1.35 7.16 -3.90
N VAL A 2 -0.57 7.45 -4.91
CA VAL A 2 -0.62 6.74 -6.19
C VAL A 2 0.63 5.87 -6.30
N VAL A 3 0.43 4.57 -6.47
CA VAL A 3 1.53 3.60 -6.56
C VAL A 3 2.36 3.88 -7.82
N ARG A 4 3.68 3.85 -7.66
CA ARG A 4 4.62 4.01 -8.77
C ARG A 4 5.26 2.68 -9.09
N SER A 5 5.81 2.56 -10.28
CA SER A 5 6.54 1.36 -10.69
C SER A 5 7.65 1.05 -9.69
N GLY A 6 7.72 -0.19 -9.26
CA GLY A 6 8.73 -0.64 -8.29
C GLY A 6 8.35 -0.45 -6.83
N ASP A 7 7.20 0.17 -6.54
CA ASP A 7 6.77 0.34 -5.16
C ASP A 7 6.34 -0.98 -4.51
N THR A 8 6.54 -1.04 -3.19
CA THR A 8 6.04 -2.13 -2.36
C THR A 8 5.27 -1.53 -1.19
N LEU A 9 4.36 -2.31 -0.60
CA LEU A 9 3.59 -1.83 0.55
C LEU A 9 4.50 -1.46 1.71
N SER A 10 5.52 -2.26 1.99
CA SER A 10 6.43 -1.97 3.08
C SER A 10 7.22 -0.69 2.83
N GLY A 11 7.65 -0.47 1.59
CA GLY A 11 8.36 0.75 1.22
C GLY A 11 7.48 1.98 1.34
N ILE A 12 6.24 1.89 0.86
CA ILE A 12 5.28 2.99 0.94
C ILE A 12 4.97 3.31 2.40
N ALA A 13 4.70 2.29 3.21
CA ALA A 13 4.37 2.48 4.62
C ALA A 13 5.51 3.15 5.38
N ARG A 14 6.74 2.76 5.09
CA ARG A 14 7.92 3.34 5.72
C ARG A 14 8.12 4.79 5.29
N GLU A 15 8.03 5.05 3.99
CA GLU A 15 8.26 6.38 3.43
C GLU A 15 7.22 7.38 3.91
N ARG A 16 5.98 6.94 4.03
CA ARG A 16 4.86 7.81 4.40
C ARG A 16 4.54 7.78 5.89
N GLY A 17 5.26 6.99 6.66
CA GLY A 17 5.05 6.91 8.10
C GLY A 17 3.69 6.37 8.50
N VAL A 18 3.19 5.36 7.79
CA VAL A 18 1.89 4.78 8.07
C VAL A 18 1.94 4.05 9.42
N PRO A 19 1.08 4.42 10.38
CA PRO A 19 1.03 3.73 11.67
C PRO A 19 0.70 2.24 11.48
N GLY A 20 1.42 1.37 12.19
CA GLY A 20 1.22 -0.08 12.08
C GLY A 20 1.91 -0.72 10.89
N GLY A 21 2.62 0.07 10.07
CA GLY A 21 3.40 -0.44 8.96
C GLY A 21 2.56 -0.92 7.79
N TRP A 22 3.17 -1.77 6.94
CA TRP A 22 2.52 -2.21 5.71
C TRP A 22 1.29 -3.09 5.99
N GLN A 23 1.25 -3.81 7.09
CA GLN A 23 0.10 -4.63 7.44
C GLN A 23 -1.15 -3.77 7.61
N ASN A 24 -1.01 -2.63 8.28
CA ASN A 24 -2.12 -1.72 8.46
C ASN A 24 -2.49 -1.03 7.15
N LEU A 25 -1.49 -0.66 6.36
CA LEU A 25 -1.72 -0.09 5.03
C LEU A 25 -2.50 -1.07 4.16
N TYR A 26 -2.13 -2.34 4.18
CA TYR A 26 -2.85 -3.37 3.44
C TYR A 26 -4.29 -3.50 3.93
N ARG A 27 -4.49 -3.53 5.25
CA ARG A 27 -5.83 -3.65 5.82
C ARG A 27 -6.74 -2.53 5.35
N MET A 28 -6.25 -1.30 5.35
CA MET A 28 -7.02 -0.15 4.90
C MET A 28 -7.38 -0.20 3.43
N ASN A 29 -6.58 -0.92 2.65
CA ASN A 29 -6.73 -0.93 1.18
C ASN A 29 -7.03 -2.32 0.64
N LYS A 30 -7.53 -3.21 1.46
CA LYS A 30 -7.73 -4.60 1.08
C LYS A 30 -8.66 -4.74 -0.12
N LYS A 31 -9.70 -3.93 -0.19
CA LYS A 31 -10.64 -3.98 -1.33
C LYS A 31 -9.97 -3.58 -2.63
N THR A 32 -9.04 -2.64 -2.57
CA THR A 32 -8.32 -2.17 -3.74
C THR A 32 -7.22 -3.15 -4.16
N ILE A 33 -6.50 -3.69 -3.19
CA ILE A 33 -5.35 -4.55 -3.46
C ILE A 33 -5.77 -6.00 -3.72
N GLY A 34 -6.77 -6.48 -3.00
CA GLY A 34 -7.20 -7.86 -3.10
C GLY A 34 -6.54 -8.74 -2.06
N SER A 35 -6.55 -10.06 -2.29
CA SER A 35 -6.09 -11.02 -1.30
C SER A 35 -4.57 -11.16 -1.22
N ASN A 36 -3.83 -10.59 -2.16
CA ASN A 36 -2.37 -10.70 -2.18
C ASN A 36 -1.72 -9.32 -1.99
N PRO A 37 -1.12 -9.05 -0.82
CA PRO A 37 -0.52 -7.75 -0.55
C PRO A 37 0.70 -7.43 -1.43
N GLY A 38 1.25 -8.42 -2.11
CA GLY A 38 2.35 -8.20 -3.05
C GLY A 38 1.92 -7.74 -4.43
N LEU A 39 0.61 -7.77 -4.71
CA LEU A 39 0.10 -7.44 -6.03
C LEU A 39 -0.45 -6.02 -6.09
N ILE A 40 0.41 -5.03 -5.82
CA ILE A 40 0.06 -3.64 -6.07
C ILE A 40 0.60 -3.25 -7.45
N ARG A 41 -0.10 -2.33 -8.11
CA ARG A 41 0.20 -1.95 -9.49
C ARG A 41 0.43 -0.45 -9.61
N PRO A 42 1.31 -0.03 -10.52
CA PRO A 42 1.48 1.41 -10.79
C PRO A 42 0.15 2.04 -11.19
N GLY A 43 -0.12 3.22 -10.65
CA GLY A 43 -1.36 3.94 -10.90
C GLY A 43 -2.50 3.61 -9.95
N GLN A 44 -2.33 2.57 -9.13
CA GLN A 44 -3.33 2.20 -8.13
C GLN A 44 -3.35 3.23 -7.00
N ARG A 45 -4.54 3.60 -6.54
CA ARG A 45 -4.68 4.60 -5.49
C ARG A 45 -4.88 3.93 -4.14
N LEU A 46 -4.07 4.35 -3.16
CA LEU A 46 -4.12 3.81 -1.81
C LEU A 46 -4.42 4.92 -0.82
N GLN A 47 -5.20 4.58 0.20
CA GLN A 47 -5.42 5.44 1.35
C GLN A 47 -4.31 5.23 2.36
N LEU A 48 -3.80 6.30 2.94
CA LEU A 48 -2.71 6.23 3.90
C LEU A 48 -3.16 6.41 5.35
N GLY A 49 -4.41 6.73 5.55
CA GLY A 49 -4.88 6.89 6.91
C GLY A 49 -6.22 7.55 7.03
#